data_aef79c7508805187a70a617c515ce53a
#
_entry.id   aef79c7508805187a70a617c515ce53a
#
_cell.length_a   1.000
_cell.length_b   1.000
_cell.length_c   1.000
_cell.angle_alpha   90.00
_cell.angle_beta   90.00
_cell.angle_gamma   90.00
#
_symmetry.space_group_name_H-M   'P 1'
#
loop_
_entity.id
_entity.type
_entity.pdbx_description
1 polymer ?
#
loop_
_entity_poly.entity_id
_entity_poly.type
_entity_poly.pdbx_seq_one_letter_code
_entity_poly.pdbx_strand_id
1 'polypeptide(L)'
;LFIDEMHTLVGAGATGGAMDASNMLKPALARGELHCVGATTIDEYRKHIEKDPALERRFQPVMVEEPTWEQAVAILRGLKDRYEVHHGIRITDGAIVAAVKLSQRYIADRMLPDKAIDLMDEAASRLRMEIDSVPSEVDDLQRQRNQLEMERLALQDETERTAVARREVIDR
;
A
#
# COMPACT_ATOMS: atom_id res chain seq x y z
N LEU A 1 22.66 6.34 11.08
CA LEU A 1 21.71 5.28 11.42
C LEU A 1 20.31 5.87 11.50
N PHE A 2 19.31 5.23 10.82
CA PHE A 2 17.89 5.53 11.01
C PHE A 2 17.26 4.41 11.84
N ILE A 3 16.47 4.78 12.85
CA ILE A 3 15.76 3.84 13.72
C ILE A 3 14.28 4.24 13.73
N ASP A 4 13.46 3.40 13.11
CA ASP A 4 12.03 3.54 13.21
C ASP A 4 11.51 2.98 14.54
N GLU A 5 10.39 3.51 15.05
CA GLU A 5 9.81 3.11 16.33
C GLU A 5 10.85 3.11 17.48
N MET A 6 11.68 4.16 17.54
CA MET A 6 12.83 4.26 18.45
C MET A 6 12.46 3.99 19.93
N HIS A 7 11.23 4.25 20.34
CA HIS A 7 10.75 3.97 21.69
C HIS A 7 10.80 2.48 22.05
N THR A 8 10.74 1.57 21.06
CA THR A 8 10.82 0.12 21.30
C THR A 8 12.18 -0.30 21.85
N LEU A 9 13.25 0.44 21.50
CA LEU A 9 14.59 0.18 22.01
C LEU A 9 14.74 0.54 23.49
N VAL A 10 13.93 1.47 24.00
CA VAL A 10 14.01 1.95 25.38
C VAL A 10 13.21 1.06 26.35
N GLY A 11 12.18 0.36 25.84
CA GLY A 11 11.31 -0.50 26.63
C GLY A 11 11.69 -1.98 26.66
N ALA A 12 12.61 -2.43 25.83
CA ALA A 12 12.94 -3.85 25.65
C ALA A 12 13.62 -4.52 26.88
N GLY A 13 14.03 -3.72 27.88
CA GLY A 13 14.72 -4.24 29.07
C GLY A 13 13.82 -4.56 30.29
N ALA A 14 12.53 -4.27 30.22
CA ALA A 14 11.64 -4.36 31.40
C ALA A 14 11.15 -5.79 31.74
N THR A 15 11.33 -6.76 30.85
CA THR A 15 10.93 -8.15 31.04
C THR A 15 12.12 -9.10 30.89
N GLY A 16 12.86 -9.30 31.98
CA GLY A 16 13.69 -10.49 32.21
C GLY A 16 14.89 -10.69 31.28
N GLY A 17 15.99 -9.97 31.51
CA GLY A 17 17.32 -10.44 31.08
C GLY A 17 17.78 -10.10 29.67
N ALA A 18 17.00 -9.40 28.86
CA ALA A 18 17.48 -8.85 27.60
C ALA A 18 18.25 -7.55 27.88
N MET A 19 19.49 -7.47 27.40
CA MET A 19 20.29 -6.25 27.45
C MET A 19 19.53 -5.15 26.70
N ASP A 20 19.16 -4.08 27.42
CA ASP A 20 18.46 -2.94 26.85
C ASP A 20 19.31 -2.36 25.70
N ALA A 21 18.81 -2.49 24.48
CA ALA A 21 19.52 -2.04 23.28
C ALA A 21 19.90 -0.56 23.37
N SER A 22 19.10 0.23 24.12
CA SER A 22 19.41 1.64 24.39
C SER A 22 20.73 1.81 25.16
N ASN A 23 21.02 0.92 26.10
CA ASN A 23 22.26 0.96 26.88
C ASN A 23 23.49 0.65 26.03
N MET A 24 23.37 -0.09 24.94
CA MET A 24 24.45 -0.33 23.99
C MET A 24 24.71 0.89 23.08
N LEU A 25 23.65 1.63 22.75
CA LEU A 25 23.77 2.82 21.88
C LEU A 25 24.23 4.07 22.64
N LYS A 26 23.85 4.22 23.92
CA LYS A 26 24.18 5.38 24.74
C LYS A 26 25.66 5.75 24.75
N PRO A 27 26.64 4.83 24.88
CA PRO A 27 28.05 5.16 24.85
C PRO A 27 28.52 5.69 23.51
N ALA A 28 28.09 5.09 22.40
CA ALA A 28 28.49 5.49 21.05
C ALA A 28 27.90 6.86 20.66
N LEU A 29 26.63 7.11 21.06
CA LEU A 29 25.96 8.40 20.93
C LEU A 29 26.65 9.47 21.77
N ALA A 30 27.12 9.11 23.00
CA ALA A 30 27.82 10.05 23.90
C ALA A 30 29.14 10.51 23.36
N ARG A 31 29.89 9.62 22.67
CA ARG A 31 31.18 9.94 22.07
C ARG A 31 31.06 10.58 20.68
N GLY A 32 29.87 10.74 20.14
CA GLY A 32 29.63 11.24 18.77
C GLY A 32 30.09 10.28 17.67
N GLU A 33 30.35 9.03 18.01
CA GLU A 33 30.73 7.98 17.05
C GLU A 33 29.54 7.52 16.19
N LEU A 34 28.32 7.73 16.69
CA LEU A 34 27.11 7.33 16.04
C LEU A 34 26.20 8.54 15.77
N HIS A 35 25.94 8.83 14.49
CA HIS A 35 24.90 9.75 14.08
C HIS A 35 23.61 8.97 13.86
N CYS A 36 22.56 9.33 14.61
CA CYS A 36 21.30 8.62 14.61
C CYS A 36 20.12 9.57 14.39
N VAL A 37 19.19 9.14 13.56
CA VAL A 37 17.86 9.73 13.41
C VAL A 37 16.85 8.69 13.89
N GLY A 38 16.05 9.01 14.90
CA GLY A 38 14.99 8.15 15.40
C GLY A 38 13.63 8.70 15.05
N ALA A 39 12.70 7.84 14.62
CA ALA A 39 11.30 8.18 14.44
C ALA A 39 10.46 7.56 15.54
N THR A 40 9.46 8.29 16.04
CA THR A 40 8.52 7.82 17.05
C THR A 40 7.29 8.73 17.08
N THR A 41 6.24 8.34 17.78
CA THR A 41 5.09 9.21 18.04
C THR A 41 5.35 10.15 19.21
N ILE A 42 4.61 11.26 19.29
CA ILE A 42 4.73 12.24 20.38
C ILE A 42 4.47 11.57 21.74
N ASP A 43 3.46 10.72 21.83
CA ASP A 43 3.08 10.07 23.07
C ASP A 43 4.13 9.07 23.54
N GLU A 44 4.70 8.29 22.62
CA GLU A 44 5.77 7.34 22.93
C GLU A 44 7.09 8.07 23.25
N TYR A 45 7.39 9.20 22.60
CA TYR A 45 8.51 10.05 22.95
C TYR A 45 8.41 10.52 24.40
N ARG A 46 7.26 11.06 24.81
CA ARG A 46 7.02 11.53 26.19
C ARG A 46 7.09 10.39 27.22
N LYS A 47 6.61 9.21 26.86
CA LYS A 47 6.63 8.04 27.76
C LYS A 47 8.03 7.47 27.96
N HIS A 48 8.83 7.39 26.94
CA HIS A 48 10.05 6.58 26.90
C HIS A 48 11.32 7.40 26.75
N ILE A 49 11.38 8.37 25.83
CA ILE A 49 12.61 9.10 25.50
C ILE A 49 12.81 10.27 26.46
N GLU A 50 11.80 11.10 26.66
CA GLU A 50 11.85 12.27 27.54
C GLU A 50 12.14 11.91 29.00
N LYS A 51 11.72 10.72 29.44
CA LYS A 51 11.99 10.22 30.79
C LYS A 51 13.38 9.66 30.99
N ASP A 52 14.14 9.43 29.93
CA ASP A 52 15.52 8.98 30.01
C ASP A 52 16.48 10.17 29.77
N PRO A 53 17.05 10.77 30.84
CA PRO A 53 17.91 11.95 30.70
C PRO A 53 19.15 11.72 29.83
N ALA A 54 19.55 10.46 29.65
CA ALA A 54 20.67 10.11 28.83
C ALA A 54 20.33 10.15 27.33
N LEU A 55 19.11 9.83 26.95
CA LEU A 55 18.62 9.94 25.57
C LEU A 55 18.15 11.38 25.25
N GLU A 56 17.39 11.99 26.14
CA GLU A 56 16.88 13.35 25.99
C GLU A 56 17.98 14.36 25.62
N ARG A 57 19.15 14.27 26.30
CA ARG A 57 20.28 15.16 26.04
C ARG A 57 21.01 14.89 24.70
N ARG A 58 20.73 13.79 24.03
CA ARG A 58 21.41 13.34 22.83
C ARG A 58 20.59 13.41 21.57
N PHE A 59 19.28 13.57 21.72
CA PHE A 59 18.36 13.70 20.59
C PHE A 59 17.67 15.08 20.63
N GLN A 60 17.82 15.82 19.53
CA GLN A 60 17.06 17.03 19.29
C GLN A 60 15.72 16.65 18.69
N PRO A 61 14.58 16.91 19.34
CA PRO A 61 13.28 16.63 18.75
C PRO A 61 13.02 17.53 17.53
N VAL A 62 12.58 16.92 16.45
CA VAL A 62 12.11 17.57 15.23
C VAL A 62 10.66 17.17 15.03
N MET A 63 9.75 18.13 15.21
CA MET A 63 8.30 17.90 15.03
C MET A 63 7.97 17.85 13.54
N VAL A 64 7.28 16.79 13.13
CA VAL A 64 6.72 16.64 11.79
C VAL A 64 5.22 16.83 11.93
N GLU A 65 4.74 17.98 11.49
CA GLU A 65 3.32 18.33 11.53
C GLU A 65 2.58 17.76 10.32
N GLU A 66 1.24 17.60 10.48
CA GLU A 66 0.38 17.26 9.36
C GLU A 66 0.47 18.34 8.28
N PRO A 67 0.70 18.01 7.00
CA PRO A 67 0.79 18.99 5.94
C PRO A 67 -0.56 19.68 5.69
N THR A 68 -0.53 20.92 5.23
CA THR A 68 -1.73 21.59 4.74
C THR A 68 -2.27 20.88 3.50
N TRP A 69 -3.53 21.17 3.12
CA TRP A 69 -4.10 20.53 1.93
C TRP A 69 -3.32 20.86 0.65
N GLU A 70 -2.77 22.08 0.51
CA GLU A 70 -1.93 22.48 -0.62
C GLU A 70 -0.62 21.70 -0.66
N GLN A 71 0.00 21.51 0.50
CA GLN A 71 1.22 20.72 0.64
C GLN A 71 0.94 19.23 0.33
N ALA A 72 -0.20 18.70 0.80
CA ALA A 72 -0.61 17.33 0.49
C ALA A 72 -0.83 17.14 -1.01
N VAL A 73 -1.48 18.09 -1.70
CA VAL A 73 -1.62 18.05 -3.17
C VAL A 73 -0.24 18.05 -3.86
N ALA A 74 0.69 18.88 -3.39
CA ALA A 74 2.06 18.90 -3.96
C ALA A 74 2.80 17.57 -3.74
N ILE A 75 2.64 16.94 -2.57
CA ILE A 75 3.20 15.62 -2.27
C ILE A 75 2.63 14.57 -3.23
N LEU A 76 1.31 14.51 -3.38
CA LEU A 76 0.66 13.53 -4.27
C LEU A 76 1.05 13.74 -5.74
N ARG A 77 1.22 15.00 -6.19
CA ARG A 77 1.76 15.31 -7.52
C ARG A 77 3.15 14.71 -7.72
N GLY A 78 4.01 14.78 -6.69
CA GLY A 78 5.35 14.18 -6.72
C GLY A 78 5.34 12.65 -6.74
N LEU A 79 4.28 12.02 -6.24
CA LEU A 79 4.12 10.56 -6.24
C LEU A 79 3.39 10.02 -7.48
N LYS A 80 2.66 10.88 -8.19
CA LYS A 80 1.76 10.54 -9.31
C LYS A 80 2.37 9.55 -10.29
N ASP A 81 3.55 9.84 -10.83
CA ASP A 81 4.17 9.04 -11.89
C ASP A 81 4.46 7.60 -11.41
N ARG A 82 4.82 7.43 -10.14
CA ARG A 82 5.06 6.10 -9.56
C ARG A 82 3.77 5.28 -9.49
N TYR A 83 2.67 5.90 -9.09
CA TYR A 83 1.36 5.26 -9.01
C TYR A 83 0.78 4.97 -10.40
N GLU A 84 0.97 5.87 -11.37
CA GLU A 84 0.58 5.64 -12.77
C GLU A 84 1.31 4.42 -13.36
N VAL A 85 2.62 4.30 -13.11
CA VAL A 85 3.40 3.14 -13.55
C VAL A 85 2.99 1.86 -12.85
N HIS A 86 2.75 1.93 -11.52
CA HIS A 86 2.40 0.77 -10.72
C HIS A 86 1.04 0.17 -11.13
N HIS A 87 0.03 1.01 -11.29
CA HIS A 87 -1.33 0.57 -11.64
C HIS A 87 -1.58 0.50 -13.16
N GLY A 88 -0.69 1.05 -13.98
CA GLY A 88 -0.86 1.08 -15.43
C GLY A 88 -2.04 1.95 -15.90
N ILE A 89 -2.37 2.99 -15.15
CA ILE A 89 -3.46 3.94 -15.43
C ILE A 89 -2.96 5.38 -15.40
N ARG A 90 -3.74 6.31 -15.93
CA ARG A 90 -3.45 7.74 -15.84
C ARG A 90 -4.21 8.38 -14.69
N ILE A 91 -3.51 9.17 -13.87
CA ILE A 91 -4.08 9.93 -12.74
C ILE A 91 -4.12 11.41 -13.14
N THR A 92 -5.31 11.99 -13.20
CA THR A 92 -5.47 13.42 -13.53
C THR A 92 -5.16 14.29 -12.32
N ASP A 93 -4.79 15.55 -12.55
CA ASP A 93 -4.59 16.52 -11.47
C ASP A 93 -5.88 16.74 -10.66
N GLY A 94 -7.02 16.74 -11.35
CA GLY A 94 -8.33 16.81 -10.68
C GLY A 94 -8.60 15.63 -9.73
N ALA A 95 -8.14 14.42 -10.06
CA ALA A 95 -8.24 13.26 -9.18
C ALA A 95 -7.37 13.43 -7.91
N ILE A 96 -6.16 13.96 -8.05
CA ILE A 96 -5.27 14.27 -6.92
C ILE A 96 -5.93 15.27 -5.97
N VAL A 97 -6.44 16.39 -6.50
CA VAL A 97 -7.13 17.40 -5.69
C VAL A 97 -8.38 16.81 -5.03
N ALA A 98 -9.14 15.98 -5.74
CA ALA A 98 -10.30 15.30 -5.19
C ALA A 98 -9.92 14.32 -4.08
N ALA A 99 -8.86 13.53 -4.24
CA ALA A 99 -8.37 12.60 -3.21
C ALA A 99 -8.04 13.32 -1.90
N VAL A 100 -7.31 14.44 -1.97
CA VAL A 100 -7.00 15.23 -0.77
C VAL A 100 -8.27 15.81 -0.12
N LYS A 101 -9.17 16.41 -0.89
CA LYS A 101 -10.41 17.01 -0.35
C LYS A 101 -11.36 15.97 0.25
N LEU A 102 -11.55 14.85 -0.45
CA LEU A 102 -12.47 13.80 0.00
C LEU A 102 -11.92 13.05 1.20
N SER A 103 -10.62 12.73 1.22
CA SER A 103 -10.00 12.11 2.38
C SER A 103 -10.06 13.00 3.62
N GLN A 104 -9.82 14.30 3.48
CA GLN A 104 -9.93 15.25 4.58
C GLN A 104 -11.36 15.34 5.13
N ARG A 105 -12.37 15.26 4.25
CA ARG A 105 -13.77 15.37 4.64
C ARG A 105 -14.34 14.09 5.25
N TYR A 106 -13.97 12.93 4.73
CA TYR A 106 -14.64 11.66 5.05
C TYR A 106 -13.79 10.68 5.85
N ILE A 107 -12.45 10.86 5.91
CA ILE A 107 -11.55 9.99 6.66
C ILE A 107 -11.00 10.78 7.85
N ALA A 108 -11.60 10.55 9.04
CA ALA A 108 -11.27 11.29 10.25
C ALA A 108 -10.18 10.63 11.11
N ASP A 109 -9.95 9.35 10.95
CA ASP A 109 -9.07 8.51 11.78
C ASP A 109 -7.62 8.46 11.28
N ARG A 110 -7.31 9.13 10.18
CA ARG A 110 -5.96 9.19 9.58
C ARG A 110 -5.57 10.63 9.24
N MET A 111 -4.27 10.86 9.17
CA MET A 111 -3.68 12.17 8.86
C MET A 111 -3.32 12.29 7.37
N LEU A 112 -3.21 13.53 6.88
CA LEU A 112 -2.59 13.83 5.60
C LEU A 112 -1.06 13.64 5.71
N PRO A 113 -0.36 13.23 4.65
CA PRO A 113 -0.87 12.92 3.31
C PRO A 113 -1.41 11.49 3.16
N ASP A 114 -1.20 10.61 4.12
CA ASP A 114 -1.42 9.16 4.01
C ASP A 114 -2.84 8.81 3.59
N LYS A 115 -3.86 9.37 4.24
CA LYS A 115 -5.26 9.11 3.87
C LYS A 115 -5.62 9.50 2.43
N ALA A 116 -4.94 10.50 1.87
CA ALA A 116 -5.15 10.90 0.48
C ALA A 116 -4.39 10.00 -0.50
N ILE A 117 -3.21 9.52 -0.09
CA ILE A 117 -2.43 8.52 -0.83
C ILE A 117 -3.21 7.22 -0.89
N ASP A 118 -3.70 6.72 0.23
CA ASP A 118 -4.50 5.49 0.32
C ASP A 118 -5.74 5.58 -0.58
N LEU A 119 -6.45 6.72 -0.54
CA LEU A 119 -7.64 6.91 -1.38
C LEU A 119 -7.30 6.93 -2.87
N MET A 120 -6.18 7.53 -3.25
CA MET A 120 -5.69 7.54 -4.63
C MET A 120 -5.28 6.14 -5.08
N ASP A 121 -4.58 5.39 -4.24
CA ASP A 121 -4.12 4.03 -4.49
C ASP A 121 -5.30 3.06 -4.67
N GLU A 122 -6.26 3.10 -3.76
CA GLU A 122 -7.48 2.27 -3.81
C GLU A 122 -8.32 2.56 -5.06
N ALA A 123 -8.50 3.86 -5.39
CA ALA A 123 -9.24 4.25 -6.60
C ALA A 123 -8.52 3.79 -7.88
N ALA A 124 -7.20 3.89 -7.92
CA ALA A 124 -6.36 3.43 -9.02
C ALA A 124 -6.43 1.91 -9.20
N SER A 125 -6.31 1.17 -8.10
CA SER A 125 -6.42 -0.29 -8.06
C SER A 125 -7.78 -0.76 -8.55
N ARG A 126 -8.85 -0.13 -8.08
CA ARG A 126 -10.22 -0.45 -8.49
C ARG A 126 -10.47 -0.21 -9.97
N LEU A 127 -10.02 0.95 -10.48
CA LEU A 127 -10.12 1.26 -11.90
C LEU A 127 -9.34 0.26 -12.76
N ARG A 128 -8.15 -0.16 -12.31
CA ARG A 128 -7.38 -1.20 -13.00
C ARG A 128 -8.12 -2.52 -13.06
N MET A 129 -8.72 -2.96 -11.96
CA MET A 129 -9.55 -4.18 -11.94
C MET A 129 -10.75 -4.06 -12.90
N GLU A 130 -11.41 -2.90 -12.96
CA GLU A 130 -12.51 -2.66 -13.90
C GLU A 130 -12.06 -2.73 -15.37
N ILE A 131 -10.87 -2.21 -15.69
CA ILE A 131 -10.28 -2.27 -17.04
C ILE A 131 -9.91 -3.71 -17.43
N ASP A 132 -9.33 -4.46 -16.48
CA ASP A 132 -8.88 -5.84 -16.72
C ASP A 132 -10.03 -6.85 -16.65
N SER A 133 -11.17 -6.48 -16.07
CA SER A 133 -12.36 -7.34 -16.03
C SER A 133 -13.00 -7.41 -17.41
N VAL A 134 -13.13 -8.64 -17.93
CA VAL A 134 -13.89 -8.89 -19.15
C VAL A 134 -15.37 -8.67 -18.81
N PRO A 135 -16.14 -7.91 -19.62
CA PRO A 135 -17.57 -7.81 -19.42
C PRO A 135 -18.20 -9.20 -19.30
N SER A 136 -19.14 -9.37 -18.37
CA SER A 136 -19.79 -10.67 -18.08
C SER A 136 -20.31 -11.36 -19.33
N GLU A 137 -20.89 -10.57 -20.26
CA GLU A 137 -21.41 -11.07 -21.55
C GLU A 137 -20.32 -11.70 -22.42
N VAL A 138 -19.09 -11.11 -22.42
CA VAL A 138 -17.95 -11.65 -23.19
C VAL A 138 -17.39 -12.89 -22.50
N ASP A 139 -17.33 -12.91 -21.17
CA ASP A 139 -16.90 -14.08 -20.41
C ASP A 139 -17.86 -15.27 -20.62
N ASP A 140 -19.16 -15.03 -20.61
CA ASP A 140 -20.17 -16.05 -20.87
C ASP A 140 -20.05 -16.63 -22.30
N LEU A 141 -19.85 -15.76 -23.29
CA LEU A 141 -19.62 -16.21 -24.68
C LEU A 141 -18.31 -17.00 -24.81
N GLN A 142 -17.26 -16.61 -24.12
CA GLN A 142 -16.00 -17.37 -24.11
C GLN A 142 -16.16 -18.74 -23.46
N ARG A 143 -16.93 -18.82 -22.36
CA ARG A 143 -17.24 -20.12 -21.71
C ARG A 143 -18.06 -21.01 -22.64
N GLN A 144 -19.09 -20.48 -23.30
CA GLN A 144 -19.88 -21.23 -24.27
C GLN A 144 -19.02 -21.72 -25.44
N ARG A 145 -18.20 -20.87 -26.01
CA ARG A 145 -17.24 -21.26 -27.06
C ARG A 145 -16.34 -22.40 -26.62
N ASN A 146 -15.71 -22.27 -25.45
CA ASN A 146 -14.82 -23.30 -24.93
C ASN A 146 -15.55 -24.63 -24.69
N GLN A 147 -16.80 -24.59 -24.21
CA GLN A 147 -17.62 -25.77 -24.01
C GLN A 147 -17.94 -26.47 -25.34
N LEU A 148 -18.32 -25.71 -26.36
CA LEU A 148 -18.59 -26.25 -27.71
C LEU A 148 -17.32 -26.81 -28.35
N GLU A 149 -16.17 -26.17 -28.13
CA GLU A 149 -14.88 -26.66 -28.64
C GLU A 149 -14.46 -27.97 -27.97
N MET A 150 -14.69 -28.11 -26.66
CA MET A 150 -14.48 -29.39 -25.95
C MET A 150 -15.44 -30.47 -26.44
N GLU A 151 -16.73 -30.15 -26.65
CA GLU A 151 -17.72 -31.07 -27.21
C GLU A 151 -17.32 -31.50 -28.63
N ARG A 152 -16.87 -30.57 -29.47
CA ARG A 152 -16.37 -30.85 -30.82
C ARG A 152 -15.18 -31.81 -30.80
N LEU A 153 -14.21 -31.61 -29.90
CA LEU A 153 -13.05 -32.49 -29.75
C LEU A 153 -13.48 -33.87 -29.29
N ALA A 154 -14.42 -33.97 -28.34
CA ALA A 154 -14.90 -35.27 -27.85
C ALA A 154 -15.64 -36.07 -28.95
N LEU A 155 -16.30 -35.37 -29.87
CA LEU A 155 -17.02 -35.99 -30.99
C LEU A 155 -16.14 -36.26 -32.24
N GLN A 156 -14.85 -35.89 -32.20
CA GLN A 156 -13.98 -35.94 -33.38
C GLN A 156 -13.77 -37.34 -33.91
N ASP A 157 -13.65 -38.33 -33.01
CA ASP A 157 -13.38 -39.74 -33.33
C ASP A 157 -14.66 -40.60 -33.38
N GLU A 158 -15.84 -40.02 -33.12
CA GLU A 158 -17.10 -40.72 -33.13
C GLU A 158 -17.69 -40.78 -34.56
N THR A 159 -18.07 -42.00 -34.98
CA THR A 159 -18.61 -42.27 -36.32
C THR A 159 -20.11 -42.43 -36.36
N GLU A 160 -20.78 -42.39 -35.21
CA GLU A 160 -22.24 -42.46 -35.15
C GLU A 160 -22.93 -41.29 -35.84
N ARG A 161 -24.06 -41.54 -36.51
CA ARG A 161 -24.82 -40.48 -37.25
C ARG A 161 -25.25 -39.31 -36.39
N THR A 162 -25.54 -39.56 -35.11
CA THR A 162 -25.92 -38.56 -34.13
C THR A 162 -24.77 -37.64 -33.77
N ALA A 163 -23.57 -38.20 -33.60
CA ALA A 163 -22.34 -37.46 -33.32
C ALA A 163 -21.90 -36.59 -34.49
N VAL A 164 -21.99 -37.12 -35.71
CA VAL A 164 -21.68 -36.36 -36.94
C VAL A 164 -22.64 -35.19 -37.14
N ALA A 165 -23.94 -35.43 -36.96
CA ALA A 165 -24.94 -34.36 -37.08
C ALA A 165 -24.74 -33.24 -36.01
N ARG A 166 -24.39 -33.64 -34.77
CA ARG A 166 -24.06 -32.66 -33.70
C ARG A 166 -22.85 -31.82 -34.00
N ARG A 167 -21.79 -32.42 -34.55
CA ARG A 167 -20.57 -31.74 -34.95
C ARG A 167 -20.83 -30.70 -36.05
N GLU A 168 -21.65 -31.04 -37.07
CA GLU A 168 -22.05 -30.11 -38.11
C GLU A 168 -22.84 -28.88 -37.59
N VAL A 169 -23.56 -29.04 -36.48
CA VAL A 169 -24.23 -27.91 -35.82
C VAL A 169 -23.28 -27.03 -35.05
N ILE A 170 -22.24 -27.62 -34.42
CA ILE A 170 -21.21 -26.86 -33.69
C ILE A 170 -20.30 -26.08 -34.64
N ASP A 171 -20.00 -26.60 -35.82
CA ASP A 171 -19.13 -26.00 -36.83
C ASP A 171 -19.84 -24.86 -37.63
N ARG A 172 -21.16 -24.64 -37.45
CA ARG A 172 -21.93 -23.52 -38.02
C ARG A 172 -21.94 -22.32 -37.10
#